data_474acff872c7bf20b718e006de53550d
#
_entry.id   474acff872c7bf20b718e006de53550d
#
_cell.length_a   1.000
_cell.length_b   1.000
_cell.length_c   1.000
_cell.angle_alpha   90.00
_cell.angle_beta   90.00
_cell.angle_gamma   90.00
#
_symmetry.space_group_name_H-M   'P 1'
#
loop_
_entity.id
_entity.type
_entity.pdbx_description
1 polymer ?
#
loop_
_entity_poly.entity_id
_entity_poly.type
_entity_poly.pdbx_seq_one_letter_code
_entity_poly.pdbx_strand_id
1 'polypeptide(L)'
;MSWISGIATLILAAIFAVSPAAQAASRKVHVVVLGATRKMPYSKAGDPAGAAVGDTELKIRALMVDGVMKEWTTGDAHDVTGRSFVVRRVIRLNATLPGDKQEHWVWQRGPWLLVDRVTGRVTALKLPDYDPGVSQVSWFRDYAAYCGLTPSGKNLYAVVAQVAARKPVLAKRLAAFDAAAQNGQPAPAAPPTPSAPAAPACAPPDWQREPLRITFHPAGKDAVSYDIVPGSAVLVEDSGDEEETPDTAPAK
;
A
#
# COMPACT_ATOMS: atom_id res chain seq x y z
N MET A 1 35.60 -73.29 58.02
CA MET A 1 34.21 -73.01 57.70
C MET A 1 33.87 -71.67 58.33
N SER A 2 33.90 -70.61 57.61
CA SER A 2 33.51 -69.26 58.13
C SER A 2 32.99 -68.44 56.94
N TRP A 3 31.74 -68.10 57.00
CA TRP A 3 31.03 -67.26 56.00
C TRP A 3 31.13 -65.83 56.48
N ILE A 4 31.68 -64.97 55.60
CA ILE A 4 31.69 -63.54 55.84
C ILE A 4 30.69 -62.94 54.84
N SER A 5 29.54 -62.42 55.31
CA SER A 5 28.56 -61.71 54.61
C SER A 5 29.04 -60.25 54.42
N GLY A 6 29.29 -59.86 53.13
CA GLY A 6 29.55 -58.46 52.78
C GLY A 6 28.27 -57.71 52.49
N ILE A 7 28.00 -56.67 53.29
CA ILE A 7 26.89 -55.72 53.01
C ILE A 7 27.39 -54.63 52.05
N ALA A 8 26.88 -54.64 50.85
CA ALA A 8 27.15 -53.59 49.87
C ALA A 8 26.16 -52.41 50.08
N THR A 9 26.64 -51.30 50.59
CA THR A 9 25.88 -50.08 50.77
C THR A 9 25.84 -49.31 49.47
N LEU A 10 24.67 -49.29 48.81
CA LEU A 10 24.41 -48.50 47.59
C LEU A 10 24.11 -47.07 48.01
N ILE A 11 25.05 -46.16 47.76
CA ILE A 11 24.84 -44.69 47.91
C ILE A 11 24.23 -44.18 46.63
N LEU A 12 22.92 -43.85 46.66
CA LEU A 12 22.18 -43.24 45.58
C LEU A 12 22.42 -41.72 45.62
N ALA A 13 23.34 -41.22 44.78
CA ALA A 13 23.57 -39.79 44.61
C ALA A 13 22.47 -39.18 43.73
N ALA A 14 21.52 -38.47 44.35
CA ALA A 14 20.52 -37.69 43.65
C ALA A 14 21.16 -36.41 43.08
N ILE A 15 21.44 -36.41 41.80
CA ILE A 15 21.88 -35.22 41.04
C ILE A 15 20.66 -34.33 40.80
N PHE A 16 20.50 -33.29 41.59
CA PHE A 16 19.54 -32.20 41.30
C PHE A 16 20.04 -31.45 40.09
N ALA A 17 19.45 -31.72 38.89
CA ALA A 17 19.62 -30.91 37.71
C ALA A 17 18.93 -29.57 37.94
N VAL A 18 19.69 -28.54 38.33
CA VAL A 18 19.23 -27.14 38.31
C VAL A 18 19.06 -26.73 36.87
N SER A 19 17.83 -26.80 36.34
CA SER A 19 17.49 -26.24 35.05
C SER A 19 17.71 -24.72 35.11
N PRO A 20 18.59 -24.11 34.26
CA PRO A 20 18.66 -22.67 34.17
C PRO A 20 17.30 -22.17 33.69
N ALA A 21 16.56 -21.48 34.54
CA ALA A 21 15.39 -20.76 34.15
C ALA A 21 15.82 -19.80 33.01
N ALA A 22 15.43 -20.09 31.76
CA ALA A 22 15.65 -19.22 30.65
C ALA A 22 14.97 -17.90 30.97
N GLN A 23 15.74 -16.91 31.41
CA GLN A 23 15.25 -15.54 31.60
C GLN A 23 14.76 -15.08 30.21
N ALA A 24 13.44 -15.07 30.02
CA ALA A 24 12.81 -14.49 28.86
C ALA A 24 13.26 -13.03 28.84
N ALA A 25 14.21 -12.72 27.94
CA ALA A 25 14.70 -11.38 27.76
C ALA A 25 13.49 -10.48 27.52
N SER A 26 13.24 -9.56 28.42
CA SER A 26 12.16 -8.57 28.32
C SER A 26 12.33 -7.88 26.98
N ARG A 27 11.45 -8.18 26.01
CA ARG A 27 11.48 -7.53 24.70
C ARG A 27 11.23 -6.05 24.93
N LYS A 28 12.25 -5.24 24.64
CA LYS A 28 12.11 -3.79 24.68
C LYS A 28 10.97 -3.38 23.73
N VAL A 29 9.93 -2.77 24.27
CA VAL A 29 8.85 -2.20 23.47
C VAL A 29 9.37 -0.90 22.88
N HIS A 30 9.36 -0.80 21.55
CA HIS A 30 9.77 0.39 20.85
C HIS A 30 8.64 1.42 20.81
N VAL A 31 8.99 2.69 21.01
CA VAL A 31 8.04 3.81 20.91
C VAL A 31 8.08 4.36 19.49
N VAL A 32 7.02 4.11 18.73
CA VAL A 32 6.87 4.61 17.36
C VAL A 32 5.86 5.74 17.34
N VAL A 33 6.28 6.92 16.88
CA VAL A 33 5.46 8.14 16.88
C VAL A 33 5.56 8.86 15.54
N LEU A 34 4.43 9.38 15.06
CA LEU A 34 4.39 10.38 14.00
C LEU A 34 4.38 11.77 14.64
N GLY A 35 5.40 12.56 14.33
CA GLY A 35 5.57 13.91 14.88
C GLY A 35 4.53 14.90 14.38
N ALA A 36 4.71 16.15 14.80
CA ALA A 36 3.83 17.27 14.38
C ALA A 36 3.87 17.47 12.86
N THR A 37 2.73 17.84 12.29
CA THR A 37 2.59 18.16 10.87
C THR A 37 3.29 19.46 10.53
N ARG A 38 4.04 19.47 9.43
CA ARG A 38 4.66 20.65 8.83
C ARG A 38 4.24 20.76 7.38
N LYS A 39 4.08 21.98 6.88
CA LYS A 39 3.83 22.26 5.47
C LYS A 39 5.15 22.56 4.77
N MET A 40 5.38 21.93 3.64
CA MET A 40 6.63 22.04 2.89
C MET A 40 6.33 22.25 1.40
N PRO A 41 7.19 22.94 0.64
CA PRO A 41 7.05 23.10 -0.80
C PRO A 41 6.94 21.72 -1.48
N TYR A 42 5.98 21.57 -2.38
CA TYR A 42 5.62 20.29 -2.97
C TYR A 42 5.81 20.30 -4.48
N SER A 43 6.46 19.27 -4.99
CA SER A 43 6.51 18.96 -6.41
C SER A 43 5.58 17.78 -6.71
N LYS A 44 4.62 18.00 -7.60
CA LYS A 44 3.67 16.99 -8.06
C LYS A 44 4.26 16.01 -9.08
N ALA A 45 5.51 16.22 -9.51
CA ALA A 45 6.18 15.31 -10.41
C ALA A 45 6.17 13.88 -9.84
N GLY A 46 5.64 12.93 -10.58
CA GLY A 46 5.48 11.55 -10.17
C GLY A 46 4.20 11.24 -9.37
N ASP A 47 3.29 12.20 -9.21
CA ASP A 47 1.94 11.93 -8.67
C ASP A 47 0.96 11.60 -9.81
N PRO A 48 -0.09 10.80 -9.52
CA PRO A 48 -1.16 10.54 -10.47
C PRO A 48 -1.78 11.82 -11.00
N ALA A 49 -2.10 11.86 -12.28
CA ALA A 49 -2.88 12.93 -12.87
C ALA A 49 -4.19 13.15 -12.09
N GLY A 50 -4.57 14.39 -11.85
CA GLY A 50 -5.76 14.73 -11.06
C GLY A 50 -5.56 14.68 -9.54
N ALA A 51 -4.38 14.25 -9.02
CA ALA A 51 -4.08 14.37 -7.61
C ALA A 51 -4.04 15.84 -7.22
N ALA A 52 -4.96 16.24 -6.34
CA ALA A 52 -5.09 17.57 -5.70
C ALA A 52 -4.60 18.74 -6.57
N VAL A 53 -5.38 19.11 -7.58
CA VAL A 53 -5.14 20.29 -8.40
C VAL A 53 -5.20 21.54 -7.49
N GLY A 54 -4.06 22.22 -7.31
CA GLY A 54 -3.97 23.43 -6.45
C GLY A 54 -3.02 23.32 -5.26
N ASP A 55 -2.71 22.11 -4.76
CA ASP A 55 -1.78 21.97 -3.64
C ASP A 55 -0.34 22.34 -4.05
N THR A 56 0.17 23.42 -3.46
CA THR A 56 1.57 23.84 -3.58
C THR A 56 2.40 23.36 -2.38
N GLU A 57 1.73 22.84 -1.35
CA GLU A 57 2.32 22.42 -0.09
C GLU A 57 1.98 20.97 0.24
N LEU A 58 2.97 20.24 0.69
CA LEU A 58 2.81 18.88 1.22
C LEU A 58 2.85 18.92 2.75
N LYS A 59 1.85 18.34 3.39
CA LYS A 59 1.84 18.13 4.84
C LYS A 59 2.71 16.93 5.17
N ILE A 60 3.84 17.15 5.86
CA ILE A 60 4.78 16.10 6.23
C ILE A 60 4.88 15.93 7.75
N ARG A 61 5.25 14.74 8.19
CA ARG A 61 5.49 14.39 9.60
C ARG A 61 6.74 13.53 9.73
N ALA A 62 7.52 13.76 10.78
CA ALA A 62 8.64 12.86 11.09
C ALA A 62 8.12 11.54 11.65
N LEU A 63 8.55 10.42 11.11
CA LEU A 63 8.39 9.09 11.72
C LEU A 63 9.57 8.86 12.67
N MET A 64 9.28 8.74 13.94
CA MET A 64 10.27 8.58 14.99
C MET A 64 10.15 7.20 15.63
N VAL A 65 11.27 6.59 15.94
CA VAL A 65 11.37 5.34 16.71
C VAL A 65 12.34 5.57 17.86
N ASP A 66 11.88 5.39 19.08
CA ASP A 66 12.65 5.65 20.31
C ASP A 66 13.25 7.07 20.37
N GLY A 67 12.51 8.06 19.89
CA GLY A 67 12.98 9.46 19.81
C GLY A 67 13.94 9.76 18.66
N VAL A 68 14.34 8.75 17.86
CA VAL A 68 15.21 8.93 16.70
C VAL A 68 14.37 9.04 15.43
N MET A 69 14.56 10.09 14.66
CA MET A 69 13.90 10.26 13.36
C MET A 69 14.41 9.20 12.37
N LYS A 70 13.49 8.46 11.77
CA LYS A 70 13.78 7.44 10.76
C LYS A 70 13.49 7.92 9.35
N GLU A 71 12.30 8.49 9.15
CA GLU A 71 11.82 8.88 7.83
C GLU A 71 10.89 10.11 7.91
N TRP A 72 10.72 10.79 6.80
CA TRP A 72 9.63 11.74 6.61
C TRP A 72 8.45 11.07 5.92
N THR A 73 7.24 11.36 6.39
CA THR A 73 6.01 10.73 5.91
C THR A 73 4.92 11.77 5.63
N THR A 74 3.90 11.36 4.86
CA THR A 74 2.73 12.19 4.55
C THR A 74 1.46 11.33 4.56
N GLY A 75 0.32 12.01 4.64
CA GLY A 75 -0.98 11.36 4.71
C GLY A 75 -1.22 10.66 6.05
N ASP A 76 -2.31 9.92 6.12
CA ASP A 76 -2.67 9.18 7.32
C ASP A 76 -1.98 7.81 7.36
N ALA A 77 -1.66 7.37 8.56
CA ALA A 77 -1.22 6.01 8.77
C ALA A 77 -2.43 5.07 8.69
N HIS A 78 -2.26 3.95 7.99
CA HIS A 78 -3.29 2.91 7.93
C HIS A 78 -2.82 1.69 8.71
N ASP A 79 -3.61 1.26 9.68
CA ASP A 79 -3.32 0.08 10.50
C ASP A 79 -3.54 -1.20 9.71
N VAL A 80 -2.47 -1.96 9.50
CA VAL A 80 -2.50 -3.27 8.84
C VAL A 80 -2.87 -4.36 9.84
N THR A 81 -2.26 -4.29 11.01
CA THR A 81 -2.55 -5.13 12.18
C THR A 81 -2.41 -4.31 13.45
N GLY A 82 -2.80 -4.84 14.61
CA GLY A 82 -2.50 -4.19 15.90
C GLY A 82 -1.01 -3.94 16.14
N ARG A 83 -0.13 -4.64 15.41
CA ARG A 83 1.32 -4.55 15.52
C ARG A 83 1.97 -3.64 14.48
N SER A 84 1.36 -3.46 13.32
CA SER A 84 1.98 -2.77 12.18
C SER A 84 1.02 -1.85 11.46
N PHE A 85 1.58 -0.80 10.87
CA PHE A 85 0.86 0.13 10.02
C PHE A 85 1.67 0.47 8.77
N VAL A 86 1.00 1.00 7.76
CA VAL A 86 1.62 1.57 6.56
C VAL A 86 1.42 3.08 6.54
N VAL A 87 2.41 3.77 5.99
CA VAL A 87 2.36 5.23 5.82
C VAL A 87 3.15 5.61 4.55
N ARG A 88 2.75 6.67 3.88
CA ARG A 88 3.46 7.13 2.69
C ARG A 88 4.75 7.85 3.07
N ARG A 89 5.88 7.41 2.52
CA ARG A 89 7.15 8.11 2.62
C ARG A 89 7.12 9.40 1.80
N VAL A 90 7.88 10.40 2.21
CA VAL A 90 8.23 11.54 1.35
C VAL A 90 9.73 11.64 1.20
N ILE A 91 10.15 12.12 0.05
CA ILE A 91 11.54 12.34 -0.29
C ILE A 91 11.77 13.81 -0.59
N ARG A 92 12.95 14.32 -0.21
CA ARG A 92 13.38 15.67 -0.53
C ARG A 92 14.27 15.62 -1.77
N LEU A 93 13.95 16.43 -2.75
CA LEU A 93 14.67 16.50 -4.01
C LEU A 93 15.25 17.88 -4.21
N ASN A 94 16.43 17.95 -4.76
CA ASN A 94 17.00 19.21 -5.23
C ASN A 94 16.50 19.47 -6.66
N ALA A 95 15.64 20.47 -6.81
CA ALA A 95 15.09 20.90 -8.10
C ALA A 95 15.86 22.12 -8.68
N THR A 96 17.06 22.39 -8.20
CA THR A 96 17.94 23.49 -8.65
C THR A 96 18.33 23.24 -10.10
N LEU A 97 18.10 24.25 -10.95
CA LEU A 97 18.50 24.21 -12.35
C LEU A 97 19.95 24.67 -12.53
N PRO A 98 20.65 24.20 -13.59
CA PRO A 98 21.96 24.74 -13.93
C PRO A 98 21.89 26.25 -14.13
N GLY A 99 22.66 27.00 -13.35
CA GLY A 99 22.67 28.47 -13.37
C GLY A 99 21.94 29.16 -12.21
N ASP A 100 21.14 28.44 -11.44
CA ASP A 100 20.52 28.98 -10.24
C ASP A 100 21.57 29.31 -9.17
N LYS A 101 21.43 30.48 -8.55
CA LYS A 101 22.33 30.91 -7.46
C LYS A 101 21.93 30.34 -6.10
N GLN A 102 20.75 29.81 -5.96
CA GLN A 102 20.21 29.23 -4.73
C GLN A 102 19.71 27.81 -4.96
N GLU A 103 19.96 26.95 -3.98
CA GLU A 103 19.40 25.61 -3.99
C GLU A 103 17.87 25.63 -3.82
N HIS A 104 17.17 24.93 -4.70
CA HIS A 104 15.73 24.80 -4.69
C HIS A 104 15.35 23.40 -4.27
N TRP A 105 14.89 23.24 -3.02
CA TRP A 105 14.48 21.96 -2.48
C TRP A 105 12.96 21.83 -2.49
N VAL A 106 12.47 20.73 -3.04
CA VAL A 106 11.06 20.37 -3.06
C VAL A 106 10.85 18.98 -2.48
N TRP A 107 9.62 18.69 -2.08
CA TRP A 107 9.25 17.41 -1.53
C TRP A 107 8.35 16.66 -2.50
N GLN A 108 8.50 15.34 -2.57
CA GLN A 108 7.66 14.45 -3.37
C GLN A 108 7.17 13.28 -2.53
N ARG A 109 6.03 12.72 -2.93
CA ARG A 109 5.56 11.45 -2.38
C ARG A 109 6.45 10.32 -2.87
N GLY A 110 6.99 9.56 -1.95
CA GLY A 110 7.82 8.39 -2.19
C GLY A 110 7.03 7.08 -2.11
N PRO A 111 7.70 5.94 -1.93
CA PRO A 111 7.07 4.64 -1.74
C PRO A 111 6.33 4.57 -0.41
N TRP A 112 5.52 3.52 -0.24
CA TRP A 112 4.91 3.18 1.03
C TRP A 112 5.93 2.55 1.97
N LEU A 113 5.78 2.81 3.27
CA LEU A 113 6.56 2.20 4.34
C LEU A 113 5.67 1.29 5.15
N LEU A 114 6.19 0.13 5.53
CA LEU A 114 5.63 -0.73 6.56
C LEU A 114 6.43 -0.51 7.85
N VAL A 115 5.72 -0.23 8.93
CA VAL A 115 6.28 0.06 10.25
C VAL A 115 5.78 -0.98 11.25
N ASP A 116 6.69 -1.68 11.88
CA ASP A 116 6.41 -2.63 12.97
C ASP A 116 6.59 -1.91 14.32
N ARG A 117 5.50 -1.77 15.06
CA ARG A 117 5.48 -1.09 16.37
C ARG A 117 6.24 -1.84 17.44
N VAL A 118 6.35 -3.17 17.32
CA VAL A 118 7.00 -4.02 18.33
C VAL A 118 8.52 -4.00 18.18
N THR A 119 9.00 -4.08 16.93
CA THR A 119 10.44 -4.11 16.65
C THR A 119 11.02 -2.74 16.30
N GLY A 120 10.19 -1.71 16.13
CA GLY A 120 10.61 -0.40 15.65
C GLY A 120 11.15 -0.42 14.21
N ARG A 121 10.95 -1.53 13.48
CA ARG A 121 11.48 -1.68 12.12
C ARG A 121 10.64 -0.89 11.12
N VAL A 122 11.33 -0.10 10.29
CA VAL A 122 10.74 0.65 9.18
C VAL A 122 11.31 0.09 7.88
N THR A 123 10.45 -0.38 6.99
CA THR A 123 10.87 -0.98 5.71
C THR A 123 10.03 -0.44 4.56
N ALA A 124 10.63 -0.31 3.37
CA ALA A 124 9.87 0.00 2.17
C ALA A 124 8.93 -1.17 1.83
N LEU A 125 7.65 -0.86 1.67
CA LEU A 125 6.66 -1.83 1.23
C LEU A 125 6.74 -1.97 -0.29
N LYS A 126 6.92 -3.21 -0.76
CA LYS A 126 6.91 -3.53 -2.19
C LYS A 126 5.49 -3.86 -2.62
N LEU A 127 4.90 -3.01 -3.43
CA LEU A 127 3.61 -3.24 -4.07
C LEU A 127 3.84 -3.66 -5.53
N PRO A 128 3.32 -4.82 -5.97
CA PRO A 128 3.49 -5.30 -7.35
C PRO A 128 2.95 -4.31 -8.38
N ASP A 129 3.69 -4.05 -9.45
CA ASP A 129 3.28 -3.17 -10.56
C ASP A 129 2.81 -1.77 -10.13
N TYR A 130 3.23 -1.34 -8.96
CA TYR A 130 2.89 -0.02 -8.42
C TYR A 130 3.69 1.07 -9.11
N ASP A 131 2.99 2.02 -9.73
CA ASP A 131 3.57 3.22 -10.33
C ASP A 131 3.08 4.46 -9.58
N PRO A 132 3.96 5.28 -8.97
CA PRO A 132 3.57 6.49 -8.25
C PRO A 132 2.80 7.50 -9.10
N GLY A 133 3.07 7.56 -10.41
CA GLY A 133 2.41 8.48 -11.35
C GLY A 133 1.02 8.03 -11.81
N VAL A 134 0.62 6.79 -11.51
CA VAL A 134 -0.66 6.22 -11.95
C VAL A 134 -1.46 5.66 -10.78
N SER A 135 -0.77 5.02 -9.83
CA SER A 135 -1.42 4.21 -8.80
C SER A 135 -1.84 5.05 -7.59
N GLN A 136 -3.14 5.07 -7.31
CA GLN A 136 -3.70 5.55 -6.05
C GLN A 136 -4.14 4.34 -5.23
N VAL A 137 -3.59 4.20 -4.01
CA VAL A 137 -3.85 3.03 -3.17
C VAL A 137 -5.03 3.28 -2.25
N SER A 138 -5.98 2.35 -2.27
CA SER A 138 -7.05 2.24 -1.28
C SER A 138 -6.77 1.07 -0.35
N TRP A 139 -6.86 1.29 0.96
CA TRP A 139 -6.49 0.32 1.98
C TRP A 139 -7.71 -0.26 2.67
N PHE A 140 -7.68 -1.58 2.89
CA PHE A 140 -8.64 -2.28 3.77
C PHE A 140 -7.90 -3.36 4.56
N ARG A 141 -7.83 -3.22 5.88
CA ARG A 141 -7.05 -4.10 6.75
C ARG A 141 -5.61 -4.24 6.22
N ASP A 142 -5.18 -5.44 5.86
CA ASP A 142 -3.86 -5.75 5.29
C ASP A 142 -3.85 -5.83 3.74
N TYR A 143 -4.95 -5.41 3.09
CA TYR A 143 -5.05 -5.36 1.64
C TYR A 143 -4.83 -3.95 1.10
N ALA A 144 -4.03 -3.86 0.04
CA ALA A 144 -3.84 -2.68 -0.78
C ALA A 144 -4.46 -2.91 -2.15
N ALA A 145 -5.43 -2.09 -2.55
CA ALA A 145 -6.00 -2.11 -3.89
C ALA A 145 -5.59 -0.86 -4.67
N TYR A 146 -5.19 -1.03 -5.91
CA TYR A 146 -4.78 0.07 -6.79
C TYR A 146 -4.77 -0.37 -8.25
N CYS A 147 -4.78 0.59 -9.16
CA CYS A 147 -4.47 0.32 -10.55
C CYS A 147 -2.95 0.31 -10.72
N GLY A 148 -2.40 -0.85 -11.08
CA GLY A 148 -0.98 -1.03 -11.37
C GLY A 148 -0.67 -0.81 -12.85
N LEU A 149 0.58 -0.47 -13.16
CA LEU A 149 1.08 -0.33 -14.52
C LEU A 149 2.12 -1.41 -14.80
N THR A 150 1.99 -2.11 -15.94
CA THR A 150 3.03 -3.08 -16.33
C THR A 150 4.40 -2.42 -16.47
N PRO A 151 5.51 -3.17 -16.30
CA PRO A 151 6.85 -2.65 -16.54
C PRO A 151 7.06 -2.07 -17.96
N SER A 152 6.28 -2.54 -18.95
CA SER A 152 6.28 -1.98 -20.31
C SER A 152 5.54 -0.66 -20.44
N GLY A 153 4.81 -0.22 -19.41
CA GLY A 153 3.99 0.99 -19.44
C GLY A 153 2.77 0.94 -20.36
N LYS A 154 2.38 -0.24 -20.87
CA LYS A 154 1.34 -0.36 -21.90
C LYS A 154 -0.03 -0.83 -21.41
N ASN A 155 -0.11 -1.38 -20.22
CA ASN A 155 -1.35 -1.95 -19.72
C ASN A 155 -1.58 -1.59 -18.25
N LEU A 156 -2.83 -1.24 -17.97
CA LEU A 156 -3.34 -0.99 -16.64
C LEU A 156 -3.93 -2.28 -16.07
N TYR A 157 -3.65 -2.54 -14.80
CA TYR A 157 -4.08 -3.75 -14.09
C TYR A 157 -4.84 -3.39 -12.81
N ALA A 158 -5.92 -4.11 -12.53
CA ALA A 158 -6.49 -4.19 -11.20
C ALA A 158 -5.56 -5.04 -10.33
N VAL A 159 -5.01 -4.47 -9.28
CA VAL A 159 -4.13 -5.16 -8.35
C VAL A 159 -4.69 -5.09 -6.95
N VAL A 160 -4.80 -6.26 -6.30
CA VAL A 160 -5.04 -6.37 -4.85
C VAL A 160 -3.87 -7.14 -4.26
N ALA A 161 -3.06 -6.45 -3.47
CA ALA A 161 -1.91 -7.02 -2.79
C ALA A 161 -2.17 -7.12 -1.29
N GLN A 162 -1.81 -8.23 -0.69
CA GLN A 162 -1.79 -8.39 0.76
C GLN A 162 -0.39 -8.10 1.30
N VAL A 163 -0.29 -7.28 2.34
CA VAL A 163 1.00 -6.73 2.84
C VAL A 163 2.04 -7.82 3.16
N ALA A 164 1.61 -8.96 3.68
CA ALA A 164 2.50 -10.06 4.04
C ALA A 164 2.69 -11.11 2.92
N ALA A 165 1.91 -11.04 1.84
CA ALA A 165 1.94 -12.03 0.77
C ALA A 165 3.03 -11.71 -0.27
N ARG A 166 3.60 -12.76 -0.85
CA ARG A 166 4.59 -12.62 -1.94
C ARG A 166 3.96 -12.36 -3.30
N LYS A 167 2.71 -12.78 -3.48
CA LYS A 167 1.95 -12.65 -4.73
C LYS A 167 0.69 -11.83 -4.47
N PRO A 168 0.24 -11.03 -5.42
CA PRO A 168 -1.05 -10.36 -5.31
C PRO A 168 -2.19 -11.38 -5.30
N VAL A 169 -3.27 -11.05 -4.58
CA VAL A 169 -4.52 -11.81 -4.56
C VAL A 169 -5.24 -11.66 -5.89
N LEU A 170 -5.13 -10.45 -6.47
CA LEU A 170 -5.66 -10.12 -7.79
C LEU A 170 -4.59 -9.39 -8.60
N ALA A 171 -4.42 -9.80 -9.87
CA ALA A 171 -3.70 -9.07 -10.90
C ALA A 171 -4.38 -9.33 -12.24
N LYS A 172 -5.32 -8.47 -12.65
CA LYS A 172 -6.10 -8.62 -13.87
C LYS A 172 -6.00 -7.36 -14.73
N ARG A 173 -5.84 -7.55 -16.04
CA ARG A 173 -5.78 -6.46 -16.99
C ARG A 173 -7.12 -5.73 -17.07
N LEU A 174 -7.09 -4.40 -16.91
CA LEU A 174 -8.25 -3.52 -17.04
C LEU A 174 -8.33 -2.89 -18.45
N ALA A 175 -7.22 -2.27 -18.87
CA ALA A 175 -7.20 -1.51 -20.11
C ALA A 175 -5.79 -1.43 -20.71
N ALA A 176 -5.69 -1.03 -21.97
CA ALA A 176 -4.46 -0.46 -22.51
C ALA A 176 -4.21 0.90 -21.85
N PHE A 177 -2.96 1.25 -21.61
CA PHE A 177 -2.55 2.52 -21.05
C PHE A 177 -1.83 3.35 -22.11
N ASP A 178 -2.23 4.60 -22.22
CA ASP A 178 -1.58 5.57 -23.09
C ASP A 178 -1.04 6.74 -22.26
N ALA A 179 0.26 6.75 -22.06
CA ALA A 179 0.95 7.79 -21.29
C ALA A 179 0.86 9.17 -21.97
N ALA A 180 0.75 9.23 -23.30
CA ALA A 180 0.65 10.49 -24.02
C ALA A 180 -0.70 11.18 -23.77
N ALA A 181 -1.78 10.41 -23.70
CA ALA A 181 -3.10 10.91 -23.34
C ALA A 181 -3.16 11.45 -21.91
N GLN A 182 -2.35 10.92 -21.00
CA GLN A 182 -2.29 11.34 -19.59
C GLN A 182 -1.51 12.63 -19.37
N ASN A 183 -0.49 12.89 -20.19
CA ASN A 183 0.38 14.06 -20.04
C ASN A 183 -0.17 15.33 -20.71
N GLY A 184 -1.39 15.28 -21.27
CA GLY A 184 -1.99 16.42 -21.97
C GLY A 184 -1.18 16.87 -23.18
N GLN A 185 -0.32 15.98 -23.72
CA GLN A 185 0.47 16.28 -24.90
C GLN A 185 -0.46 16.21 -26.12
N PRO A 186 -0.72 17.32 -26.80
CA PRO A 186 -1.61 17.31 -27.96
C PRO A 186 -1.02 16.40 -29.03
N ALA A 187 -1.88 15.57 -29.61
CA ALA A 187 -1.57 14.99 -30.90
C ALA A 187 -1.19 16.14 -31.88
N PRO A 188 -0.18 15.95 -32.77
CA PRO A 188 0.46 17.04 -33.52
C PRO A 188 -0.42 17.68 -34.60
N ALA A 189 -1.63 18.13 -34.30
CA ALA A 189 -2.46 18.86 -35.27
C ALA A 189 -3.71 19.59 -34.71
N ALA A 190 -3.71 20.14 -33.50
CA ALA A 190 -4.79 21.03 -33.08
C ALA A 190 -4.25 22.29 -32.38
N PRO A 191 -4.84 23.49 -32.58
CA PRO A 191 -4.44 24.71 -31.88
C PRO A 191 -4.67 24.55 -30.38
N PRO A 192 -3.83 25.18 -29.51
CA PRO A 192 -3.87 24.98 -28.07
C PRO A 192 -5.17 25.54 -27.48
N THR A 193 -6.12 24.69 -27.25
CA THR A 193 -7.20 24.96 -26.30
C THR A 193 -6.61 24.79 -24.89
N PRO A 194 -6.94 25.63 -23.89
CA PRO A 194 -6.47 25.42 -22.53
C PRO A 194 -6.91 24.03 -22.05
N SER A 195 -5.93 23.15 -21.97
CA SER A 195 -6.15 21.73 -21.65
C SER A 195 -6.76 21.64 -20.25
N ALA A 196 -7.95 21.06 -20.18
CA ALA A 196 -8.48 20.60 -18.90
C ALA A 196 -7.44 19.68 -18.23
N PRO A 197 -7.31 19.73 -16.90
CA PRO A 197 -6.36 18.86 -16.19
C PRO A 197 -6.65 17.41 -16.59
N ALA A 198 -5.60 16.70 -16.99
CA ALA A 198 -5.71 15.31 -17.40
C ALA A 198 -6.39 14.48 -16.29
N ALA A 199 -7.44 13.76 -16.64
CA ALA A 199 -8.12 12.87 -15.71
C ALA A 199 -7.17 11.72 -15.30
N PRO A 200 -7.25 11.21 -14.06
CA PRO A 200 -6.42 10.07 -13.65
C PRO A 200 -6.76 8.85 -14.51
N ALA A 201 -5.74 8.04 -14.82
CA ALA A 201 -5.93 6.79 -15.57
C ALA A 201 -6.87 5.81 -14.86
N CYS A 202 -6.98 5.93 -13.56
CA CYS A 202 -7.85 5.14 -12.71
C CYS A 202 -8.12 5.93 -11.42
N ALA A 203 -9.37 6.07 -11.05
CA ALA A 203 -9.72 6.61 -9.74
C ALA A 203 -9.28 5.63 -8.63
N PRO A 204 -9.15 6.09 -7.37
CA PRO A 204 -8.90 5.19 -6.25
C PRO A 204 -9.98 4.10 -6.20
N PRO A 205 -9.59 2.82 -6.03
CA PRO A 205 -10.57 1.74 -5.90
C PRO A 205 -11.41 1.87 -4.62
N ASP A 206 -12.66 1.41 -4.67
CA ASP A 206 -13.60 1.49 -3.56
C ASP A 206 -13.83 0.12 -2.91
N TRP A 207 -13.74 0.09 -1.57
CA TRP A 207 -13.98 -1.10 -0.77
C TRP A 207 -15.41 -1.17 -0.25
N GLN A 208 -16.08 -2.29 -0.52
CA GLN A 208 -17.31 -2.71 0.15
C GLN A 208 -16.97 -3.81 1.17
N ARG A 209 -17.64 -3.81 2.33
CA ARG A 209 -17.30 -4.74 3.42
C ARG A 209 -18.08 -6.03 3.40
N GLU A 210 -19.33 -6.00 2.98
CA GLU A 210 -20.26 -7.14 3.03
C GLU A 210 -21.09 -7.20 1.73
N PRO A 211 -20.75 -8.14 0.81
CA PRO A 211 -19.56 -8.98 0.81
C PRO A 211 -18.27 -8.15 0.70
N LEU A 212 -17.13 -8.76 1.02
CA LEU A 212 -15.85 -8.06 0.82
C LEU A 212 -15.58 -7.95 -0.68
N ARG A 213 -15.80 -6.75 -1.21
CA ARG A 213 -15.71 -6.44 -2.63
C ARG A 213 -14.82 -5.23 -2.87
N ILE A 214 -14.13 -5.25 -3.98
CA ILE A 214 -13.35 -4.12 -4.47
C ILE A 214 -13.80 -3.74 -5.87
N THR A 215 -14.05 -2.44 -6.08
CA THR A 215 -14.45 -1.89 -7.38
C THR A 215 -13.35 -0.98 -7.91
N PHE A 216 -12.94 -1.21 -9.15
CA PHE A 216 -11.95 -0.41 -9.87
C PHE A 216 -12.65 0.46 -10.90
N HIS A 217 -12.17 1.70 -11.07
CA HIS A 217 -12.74 2.71 -11.95
C HIS A 217 -11.70 3.16 -12.99
N PRO A 218 -11.40 2.36 -14.02
CA PRO A 218 -10.48 2.76 -15.09
C PRO A 218 -11.10 3.86 -15.93
N ALA A 219 -10.31 4.87 -16.31
CA ALA A 219 -10.80 5.99 -17.12
C ALA A 219 -11.35 5.51 -18.48
N GLY A 220 -12.53 6.00 -18.86
CA GLY A 220 -13.16 5.70 -20.15
C GLY A 220 -13.63 4.25 -20.31
N LYS A 221 -13.82 3.51 -19.20
CA LYS A 221 -14.34 2.15 -19.17
C LYS A 221 -15.31 1.98 -17.99
N ASP A 222 -16.12 0.93 -18.08
CA ASP A 222 -17.03 0.56 -17.01
C ASP A 222 -16.24 0.13 -15.76
N ALA A 223 -16.86 0.32 -14.61
CA ALA A 223 -16.31 -0.13 -13.34
C ALA A 223 -16.26 -1.66 -13.31
N VAL A 224 -15.21 -2.20 -12.70
CA VAL A 224 -15.01 -3.65 -12.60
C VAL A 224 -14.89 -4.03 -11.13
N SER A 225 -15.74 -4.94 -10.69
CA SER A 225 -15.83 -5.39 -9.30
C SER A 225 -15.33 -6.82 -9.13
N TYR A 226 -14.68 -7.07 -8.00
CA TYR A 226 -14.21 -8.40 -7.59
C TYR A 226 -14.58 -8.66 -6.15
N ASP A 227 -15.16 -9.83 -5.88
CA ASP A 227 -15.32 -10.35 -4.53
C ASP A 227 -14.00 -10.96 -4.05
N ILE A 228 -13.54 -10.54 -2.90
CA ILE A 228 -12.31 -11.02 -2.28
C ILE A 228 -12.66 -12.19 -1.36
N VAL A 229 -12.17 -13.36 -1.72
CA VAL A 229 -12.25 -14.58 -0.90
C VAL A 229 -10.85 -14.94 -0.38
N PRO A 230 -10.71 -15.76 0.66
CA PRO A 230 -9.41 -16.13 1.19
C PRO A 230 -8.46 -16.64 0.10
N GLY A 231 -7.36 -15.90 -0.15
CA GLY A 231 -6.32 -16.24 -1.12
C GLY A 231 -6.67 -16.04 -2.60
N SER A 232 -7.84 -15.48 -2.94
CA SER A 232 -8.29 -15.30 -4.32
C SER A 232 -9.23 -14.11 -4.48
N ALA A 233 -9.56 -13.78 -5.73
CA ALA A 233 -10.59 -12.82 -6.08
C ALA A 233 -11.44 -13.35 -7.24
N VAL A 234 -12.73 -13.16 -7.17
CA VAL A 234 -13.72 -13.61 -8.15
C VAL A 234 -14.34 -12.39 -8.82
N LEU A 235 -14.38 -12.37 -10.16
CA LEU A 235 -15.04 -11.32 -10.91
C LEU A 235 -16.54 -11.35 -10.59
N VAL A 236 -17.10 -10.20 -10.29
CA VAL A 236 -18.55 -10.01 -10.17
C VAL A 236 -19.05 -9.61 -11.55
N GLU A 237 -19.76 -10.51 -12.19
CA GLU A 237 -20.52 -10.19 -13.40
C GLU A 237 -21.75 -9.41 -12.94
N ASP A 238 -21.89 -8.18 -13.44
CA ASP A 238 -23.10 -7.42 -13.21
C ASP A 238 -24.19 -8.11 -14.04
N SER A 239 -25.00 -8.95 -13.39
CA SER A 239 -26.21 -9.50 -13.98
C SER A 239 -27.14 -8.32 -14.15
N GLY A 240 -26.97 -7.60 -15.27
CA GLY A 240 -27.94 -6.60 -15.66
C GLY A 240 -29.33 -7.26 -15.57
N ASP A 241 -30.12 -6.82 -14.62
CA ASP A 241 -31.54 -7.11 -14.59
C ASP A 241 -32.10 -6.68 -15.94
N GLU A 242 -32.19 -7.63 -16.89
CA GLU A 242 -33.09 -7.50 -18.00
C GLU A 242 -34.47 -7.40 -17.37
N GLU A 243 -34.91 -6.17 -17.10
CA GLU A 243 -36.27 -5.83 -16.76
C GLU A 243 -37.14 -6.29 -17.92
N GLU A 244 -37.62 -7.56 -17.80
CA GLU A 244 -38.58 -8.17 -18.68
C GLU A 244 -39.84 -7.31 -18.65
N THR A 245 -39.93 -6.37 -19.59
CA THR A 245 -41.13 -5.58 -19.81
C THR A 245 -42.27 -6.56 -20.12
N PRO A 246 -43.30 -6.60 -19.30
CA PRO A 246 -44.43 -7.49 -19.54
C PRO A 246 -45.10 -7.09 -20.86
N ASP A 247 -45.06 -8.03 -21.78
CA ASP A 247 -45.69 -7.97 -23.09
C ASP A 247 -47.19 -7.64 -22.94
N THR A 248 -47.53 -6.40 -23.29
CA THR A 248 -48.94 -5.96 -23.23
C THR A 248 -49.65 -6.59 -24.44
N ALA A 249 -50.36 -7.71 -24.16
CA ALA A 249 -51.21 -8.37 -25.11
C ALA A 249 -52.30 -7.41 -25.62
N PRO A 250 -52.59 -7.36 -26.93
CA PRO A 250 -53.61 -6.50 -27.49
C PRO A 250 -54.99 -7.09 -27.15
N ALA A 251 -55.82 -6.26 -26.51
CA ALA A 251 -57.24 -6.55 -26.33
C ALA A 251 -57.97 -6.58 -27.68
N LYS A 252 -58.75 -7.65 -27.89
CA LYS A 252 -59.77 -7.74 -28.96
C LYS A 252 -61.03 -7.03 -28.54
#